data_29a3ebb93f807d15148ce2e9e59ed6be
#
_entry.id   29a3ebb93f807d15148ce2e9e59ed6be
#
_cell.length_a   1.000
_cell.length_b   1.000
_cell.length_c   1.000
_cell.angle_alpha   90.00
_cell.angle_beta   90.00
_cell.angle_gamma   90.00
#
_symmetry.space_group_name_H-M   'P 1'
#
loop_
_entity.id
_entity.type
_entity.pdbx_description
1 polymer ?
#
loop_
_entity_poly.entity_id
_entity_poly.type
_entity_poly.pdbx_seq_one_letter_code
_entity_poly.pdbx_strand_id
1 'polypeptide(L)' 'MDILSKANSIISDYDQIMQQMMDSKIMLNQEKMKSLSRQKSSLDESYQLCKQYVDINNQLSDLEEMKNDKEYEDLAK' A
#
# COMPACT_ATOMS: atom_id res chain seq x y z
N MET A 1 -15.62 9.82 3.37
CA MET A 1 -14.68 8.85 2.82
C MET A 1 -13.65 8.50 3.88
N ASP A 2 -13.46 7.24 4.12
CA ASP A 2 -12.50 6.78 5.11
C ASP A 2 -11.07 7.02 4.60
N ILE A 3 -10.20 7.51 5.48
CA ILE A 3 -8.79 7.76 5.15
C ILE A 3 -8.11 6.47 4.71
N LEU A 4 -8.44 5.36 5.35
CA LEU A 4 -7.88 4.05 5.02
C LEU A 4 -8.27 3.62 3.61
N SER A 5 -9.52 3.82 3.21
CA SER A 5 -9.99 3.53 1.85
C SER A 5 -9.23 4.37 0.82
N LYS A 6 -9.00 5.64 1.13
CA LYS A 6 -8.27 6.55 0.26
C LYS A 6 -6.81 6.12 0.11
N ALA A 7 -6.19 5.74 1.23
CA ALA A 7 -4.82 5.24 1.23
C ALA A 7 -4.69 3.97 0.40
N ASN A 8 -5.61 3.03 0.57
CA ASN A 8 -5.62 1.79 -0.21
C ASN A 8 -5.82 2.05 -1.70
N SER A 9 -6.63 3.05 -2.05
CA SER A 9 -6.85 3.43 -3.44
C SER A 9 -5.57 3.94 -4.08
N ILE A 10 -4.81 4.78 -3.38
CA ILE A 10 -3.53 5.31 -3.86
C ILE A 10 -2.51 4.17 -4.03
N ILE A 11 -2.46 3.26 -3.07
CA ILE A 11 -1.57 2.09 -3.15
C ILE A 11 -1.94 1.23 -4.36
N SER A 12 -3.23 1.01 -4.58
CA SER A 12 -3.72 0.23 -5.72
C SER A 12 -3.34 0.89 -7.05
N ASP A 13 -3.53 2.21 -7.15
CA ASP A 13 -3.16 2.95 -8.35
C ASP A 13 -1.66 2.84 -8.64
N TYR A 14 -0.84 2.98 -7.60
CA TYR A 14 0.61 2.84 -7.73
C TYR A 14 0.99 1.43 -8.21
N ASP A 15 0.38 0.41 -7.62
CA ASP A 15 0.65 -0.98 -7.99
C ASP A 15 0.24 -1.26 -9.44
N GLN A 16 -0.87 -0.69 -9.90
CA GLN A 16 -1.30 -0.81 -11.30
C GLN A 16 -0.28 -0.18 -12.26
N ILE A 17 0.25 0.98 -11.90
CA ILE A 17 1.29 1.65 -12.68
C ILE A 17 2.53 0.75 -12.76
N MET A 18 2.94 0.17 -11.64
CA MET A 18 4.09 -0.75 -11.60
C MET A 18 3.86 -1.96 -12.48
N GLN A 19 2.67 -2.54 -12.45
CA GLN A 19 2.33 -3.70 -13.28
C GLN A 19 2.37 -3.35 -14.77
N GLN A 20 1.86 -2.16 -15.13
CA GLN A 20 1.91 -1.70 -16.51
C GLN A 20 3.35 -1.49 -16.97
N MET A 21 4.22 -0.98 -16.11
CA MET A 21 5.63 -0.79 -16.44
C MET A 21 6.37 -2.11 -16.64
N MET A 22 5.85 -3.20 -16.08
CA MET A 22 6.41 -4.54 -16.28
C MET A 22 5.92 -5.22 -17.55
N ASP A 23 4.87 -4.69 -18.18
CA ASP A 23 4.35 -5.24 -19.43
C ASP A 23 5.35 -5.02 -20.56
N SER A 24 5.75 -6.11 -21.23
CA SER A 24 6.74 -6.05 -22.31
C SER A 24 6.28 -5.16 -23.45
N LYS A 25 5.00 -5.16 -23.77
CA LYS A 25 4.46 -4.29 -24.83
C LYS A 25 4.61 -2.83 -24.48
N ILE A 26 4.38 -2.47 -23.21
CA ILE A 26 4.50 -1.10 -22.73
C ILE A 26 5.98 -0.72 -22.64
N MET A 27 6.83 -1.64 -22.23
CA MET A 27 8.29 -1.40 -22.16
C MET A 27 8.88 -1.02 -23.52
N LEU A 28 8.30 -1.50 -24.60
CA LEU A 28 8.72 -1.15 -25.95
C LEU A 28 8.19 0.21 -26.41
N ASN A 29 7.22 0.78 -25.69
CA ASN A 29 6.64 2.08 -26.02
C ASN A 29 7.22 3.15 -25.10
N GLN A 30 8.18 3.92 -25.62
CA GLN A 30 8.89 4.92 -24.81
C GLN A 30 7.98 6.03 -24.30
N GLU A 31 6.98 6.42 -25.08
CA GLU A 31 6.04 7.47 -24.67
C GLU A 31 5.20 7.02 -23.48
N LYS A 32 4.69 5.78 -23.53
CA LYS A 32 3.92 5.21 -22.42
C LYS A 32 4.79 5.03 -21.20
N MET A 33 6.03 4.57 -21.36
CA MET A 33 6.95 4.42 -20.24
C MET A 33 7.27 5.78 -19.60
N LYS A 34 7.46 6.81 -20.38
CA LYS A 34 7.66 8.17 -19.86
C LYS A 34 6.46 8.64 -19.06
N SER A 35 5.26 8.44 -19.61
CA SER A 35 4.03 8.85 -18.95
C SER A 35 3.85 8.09 -17.62
N LEU A 36 4.08 6.79 -17.62
CA LEU A 36 3.97 5.96 -16.43
C LEU A 36 5.02 6.35 -15.39
N SER A 37 6.25 6.63 -15.81
CA SER A 37 7.31 7.08 -14.91
C SER A 37 6.95 8.39 -14.23
N ARG A 38 6.34 9.31 -14.96
CA ARG A 38 5.87 10.59 -14.40
C ARG A 38 4.76 10.36 -13.39
N GLN A 39 3.80 9.51 -13.73
CA GLN A 39 2.71 9.16 -12.82
C GLN A 39 3.26 8.49 -11.56
N LYS A 40 4.20 7.58 -11.72
CA LYS A 40 4.84 6.91 -10.60
C LYS A 40 5.55 7.91 -9.69
N SER A 41 6.35 8.81 -10.27
CA SER A 41 7.06 9.84 -9.50
C SER A 41 6.09 10.75 -8.75
N SER A 42 4.99 11.12 -9.41
CA SER A 42 3.97 11.97 -8.80
C SER A 42 3.30 11.29 -7.60
N LEU A 43 3.10 9.97 -7.68
CA LEU A 43 2.45 9.21 -6.61
C LEU A 43 3.41 8.66 -5.58
N ASP A 44 4.71 8.67 -5.85
CA ASP A 44 5.71 7.97 -5.04
C ASP A 44 5.69 8.46 -3.58
N GLU A 45 5.70 9.77 -3.38
CA GLU A 45 5.66 10.36 -2.04
C GLU A 45 4.35 10.00 -1.32
N SER A 46 3.23 10.17 -2.02
CA SER A 46 1.91 9.83 -1.48
C SER A 46 1.80 8.34 -1.19
N TYR A 47 2.35 7.51 -2.08
CA TYR A 47 2.37 6.05 -1.90
C TYR A 47 3.12 5.67 -0.62
N GLN A 48 4.30 6.24 -0.40
CA GLN A 48 5.09 5.92 0.78
C GLN A 48 4.37 6.33 2.06
N LEU A 49 3.76 7.50 2.07
CA LEU A 49 2.99 7.97 3.23
C LEU A 49 1.77 7.08 3.48
N CYS A 50 1.05 6.73 2.41
CA CYS A 50 -0.12 5.87 2.53
C CYS A 50 0.25 4.47 2.99
N LYS A 51 1.36 3.94 2.49
CA LYS A 51 1.83 2.62 2.89
C LYS A 51 2.24 2.60 4.36
N GLN A 52 2.94 3.64 4.82
CA GLN A 52 3.29 3.78 6.23
C GLN A 52 2.05 3.82 7.10
N TYR A 53 1.04 4.57 6.67
CA TYR A 53 -0.22 4.67 7.41
C TYR A 53 -0.90 3.31 7.51
N VAL A 54 -0.99 2.59 6.40
CA VAL A 54 -1.61 1.26 6.37
C VAL A 54 -0.83 0.28 7.23
N ASP A 55 0.51 0.30 7.13
CA ASP A 55 1.37 -0.59 7.91
C ASP A 55 1.23 -0.33 9.41
N ILE A 56 1.20 0.94 9.82
CA ILE A 56 1.01 1.31 11.22
C ILE A 56 -0.35 0.84 11.70
N ASN A 57 -1.39 1.04 10.89
CA ASN A 57 -2.74 0.63 11.24
C ASN A 57 -2.83 -0.89 11.39
N ASN A 58 -2.17 -1.64 10.52
CA ASN A 58 -2.09 -3.09 10.60
C ASN A 58 -1.32 -3.53 11.84
N GLN A 59 -0.22 -2.87 12.17
CA GLN A 59 0.56 -3.17 13.37
C GLN A 59 -0.26 -2.95 14.63
N LEU A 60 -1.03 -1.88 14.69
CA LEU A 60 -1.89 -1.60 15.83
C LEU A 60 -2.96 -2.68 15.98
N SER A 61 -3.54 -3.12 14.87
CA SER A 61 -4.52 -4.19 14.87
C SER A 61 -3.90 -5.51 15.36
N ASP A 62 -2.70 -5.83 14.88
CA ASP A 62 -1.98 -7.03 15.30
C ASP A 62 -1.64 -6.98 16.79
N LEU A 63 -1.21 -5.83 17.28
CA LEU A 63 -0.91 -5.67 18.71
C LEU A 63 -2.16 -5.85 19.58
N GLU A 64 -3.29 -5.36 19.12
CA GLU A 64 -4.56 -5.55 19.83
C GLU A 64 -4.93 -7.03 19.88
N GLU A 65 -4.78 -7.75 18.79
CA GLU A 65 -5.04 -9.18 18.74
C GLU A 65 -4.09 -9.94 19.66
N MET A 66 -2.82 -9.61 19.65
CA MET A 66 -1.83 -10.24 20.51
C MET A 66 -2.11 -9.96 21.99
N LYS A 67 -2.51 -8.74 22.29
CA LYS A 67 -2.87 -8.35 23.66
C LYS A 67 -4.09 -9.14 24.14
N ASN A 68 -5.09 -9.28 23.30
CA ASN A 68 -6.28 -10.06 23.62
C ASN A 68 -5.95 -11.53 23.83
N ASP A 69 -5.10 -12.09 22.99
CA ASP A 69 -4.65 -13.47 23.12
C ASP A 69 -3.89 -13.69 24.42
N LYS A 70 -3.03 -12.75 24.80
CA LYS A 70 -2.29 -12.83 26.05
C LYS A 70 -3.19 -12.77 27.27
N GLU A 71 -4.16 -11.87 27.25
CA GLU A 71 -5.16 -11.78 28.32
C GLU A 71 -5.93 -13.07 28.43
N TYR A 72 -6.26 -13.67 27.31
CA TYR A 72 -6.99 -14.93 27.26
C TYR A 72 -6.14 -16.06 27.81
N GLU A 73 -4.87 -16.12 27.49
CA GLU A 73 -3.93 -17.11 28.02
C GLU A 73 -3.79 -16.97 29.52
N ASP A 74 -3.66 -15.77 30.02
CA ASP A 74 -3.55 -15.52 31.46
C ASP A 74 -4.81 -15.94 32.21
N LEU A 75 -5.97 -15.74 31.61
CA LEU A 75 -7.23 -16.18 32.19
C LEU A 75 -7.38 -17.70 32.16
N ALA A 76 -6.77 -18.35 31.17
CA ALA A 76 -6.81 -19.79 31.04
C ALA A 76 -5.90 -20.51 32.05
N LYS A 77 -4.98 -19.79 32.67
CA LYS A 77 -4.10 -20.30 33.71
C LYS A 77 -4.80 -20.17 35.04
#